data_b9ff04c2f647782fd4ee2be7e35ca53c
#
_entry.id   b9ff04c2f647782fd4ee2be7e35ca53c
#
_cell.length_a   1.000
_cell.length_b   1.000
_cell.length_c   1.000
_cell.angle_alpha   90.00
_cell.angle_beta   90.00
_cell.angle_gamma   90.00
#
_symmetry.space_group_name_H-M   'P 1'
#
loop_
_entity.id
_entity.type
_entity.pdbx_description
1 polymer ?
#
loop_
_entity_poly.entity_id
_entity_poly.type
_entity_poly.pdbx_seq_one_letter_code
_entity_poly.pdbx_strand_id
1 'polypeptide(L)'
;MKKEFLSLKSSCLILFTALSCNVLSQNFDYQAPVDAYGNPDINGIWQALGTAHWDLETHASRAGPIWELGAIGAIPGGVGVVEGGEIPYTADGLQKKLENQENWLELDPVVRCYMPGIPRANYMPYPFQIFQTNIIFYSLISLLVRLGMYS
;
A
#
# COMPACT_ATOMS: atom_id res chain seq x y z
N MET A 1 -38.53 -38.63 -22.81
CA MET A 1 -38.15 -37.21 -23.01
C MET A 1 -37.61 -36.49 -21.77
N LYS A 2 -38.12 -36.67 -20.54
CA LYS A 2 -37.59 -35.98 -19.32
C LYS A 2 -36.20 -36.48 -18.88
N LYS A 3 -35.85 -37.74 -19.06
CA LYS A 3 -34.54 -38.29 -18.62
C LYS A 3 -33.36 -37.80 -19.49
N GLU A 4 -33.56 -37.63 -20.76
CA GLU A 4 -32.54 -37.13 -21.70
C GLU A 4 -32.17 -35.65 -21.43
N PHE A 5 -33.16 -34.84 -21.06
CA PHE A 5 -32.97 -33.42 -20.76
C PHE A 5 -32.22 -33.19 -19.45
N LEU A 6 -32.35 -34.09 -18.47
CA LEU A 6 -31.62 -34.03 -17.21
C LEU A 6 -30.12 -34.43 -17.42
N SER A 7 -29.88 -35.40 -18.26
CA SER A 7 -28.50 -35.84 -18.61
C SER A 7 -27.70 -34.76 -19.31
N LEU A 8 -28.35 -34.05 -20.25
CA LEU A 8 -27.69 -32.96 -20.98
C LEU A 8 -27.31 -31.77 -20.08
N LYS A 9 -28.19 -31.41 -19.11
CA LYS A 9 -27.92 -30.35 -18.15
C LYS A 9 -26.82 -30.73 -17.16
N SER A 10 -26.76 -31.99 -16.72
CA SER A 10 -25.70 -32.49 -15.84
C SER A 10 -24.33 -32.52 -16.55
N SER A 11 -24.30 -32.93 -17.84
CA SER A 11 -23.09 -32.95 -18.64
C SER A 11 -22.53 -31.55 -18.92
N CYS A 12 -23.42 -30.57 -19.17
CA CYS A 12 -23.01 -29.16 -19.37
C CYS A 12 -22.45 -28.53 -18.09
N LEU A 13 -23.02 -28.87 -16.91
CA LEU A 13 -22.53 -28.38 -15.62
C LEU A 13 -21.14 -28.91 -15.28
N ILE A 14 -20.88 -30.18 -15.56
CA ILE A 14 -19.57 -30.81 -15.36
C ILE A 14 -18.52 -30.24 -16.33
N LEU A 15 -18.90 -29.94 -17.56
CA LEU A 15 -18.01 -29.30 -18.52
C LEU A 15 -17.64 -27.87 -18.11
N PHE A 16 -18.57 -27.13 -17.53
CA PHE A 16 -18.34 -25.76 -17.06
C PHE A 16 -17.44 -25.72 -15.83
N THR A 17 -17.57 -26.68 -14.90
CA THR A 17 -16.68 -26.80 -13.74
C THR A 17 -15.27 -27.27 -14.11
N ALA A 18 -15.12 -28.08 -15.15
CA ALA A 18 -13.81 -28.51 -15.66
C ALA A 18 -13.05 -27.37 -16.38
N LEU A 19 -13.75 -26.42 -17.00
CA LEU A 19 -13.12 -25.27 -17.64
C LEU A 19 -12.64 -24.21 -16.66
N SER A 20 -13.27 -24.10 -15.48
CA SER A 20 -12.89 -23.12 -14.47
C SER A 20 -11.66 -23.51 -13.64
N CYS A 21 -11.16 -24.74 -13.75
CA CYS A 21 -10.01 -25.23 -12.97
C CYS A 21 -8.65 -25.01 -13.67
N ASN A 22 -8.64 -24.44 -14.86
CA ASN A 22 -7.39 -24.12 -15.58
C ASN A 22 -7.01 -22.64 -15.45
N VAL A 23 -7.21 -22.04 -14.27
CA VAL A 23 -6.40 -20.88 -13.89
C VAL A 23 -5.00 -21.43 -13.61
N LEU A 24 -4.25 -21.63 -14.68
CA LEU A 24 -2.82 -21.89 -14.63
C LEU A 24 -2.21 -20.76 -13.79
N SER A 25 -1.79 -21.09 -12.58
CA SER A 25 -0.80 -20.29 -11.86
C SER A 25 0.41 -20.24 -12.80
N GLN A 26 0.51 -19.19 -13.58
CA GLN A 26 1.71 -18.93 -14.35
C GLN A 26 2.76 -18.61 -13.28
N ASN A 27 3.60 -19.60 -12.98
CA ASN A 27 4.85 -19.37 -12.32
C ASN A 27 5.68 -18.49 -13.26
N PHE A 28 5.50 -17.17 -13.15
CA PHE A 28 6.47 -16.27 -13.73
C PHE A 28 7.75 -16.47 -12.92
N ASP A 29 8.71 -17.12 -13.54
CA ASP A 29 10.09 -17.15 -13.03
C ASP A 29 10.66 -15.74 -13.22
N TYR A 30 10.23 -14.83 -12.33
CA TYR A 30 10.68 -13.45 -12.35
C TYR A 30 12.13 -13.41 -11.92
N GLN A 31 13.00 -13.08 -12.85
CA GLN A 31 14.39 -12.77 -12.57
C GLN A 31 14.51 -11.23 -12.46
N ALA A 32 14.85 -10.77 -11.27
CA ALA A 32 15.10 -9.34 -11.09
C ALA A 32 16.25 -8.88 -11.98
N PRO A 33 16.12 -7.74 -12.68
CA PRO A 33 17.23 -7.17 -13.42
C PRO A 33 18.40 -6.88 -12.48
N VAL A 34 19.61 -7.01 -12.99
CA VAL A 34 20.84 -6.72 -12.27
C VAL A 34 21.57 -5.53 -12.89
N ASP A 35 22.22 -4.73 -12.07
CA ASP A 35 23.07 -3.65 -12.51
C ASP A 35 24.41 -4.16 -13.11
N ALA A 36 25.25 -3.27 -13.59
CA ALA A 36 26.55 -3.61 -14.18
C ALA A 36 27.52 -4.28 -13.17
N TYR A 37 27.20 -4.28 -11.90
CA TYR A 37 28.03 -4.84 -10.81
C TYR A 37 27.46 -6.14 -10.25
N GLY A 38 26.31 -6.61 -10.79
CA GLY A 38 25.64 -7.84 -10.36
C GLY A 38 24.72 -7.66 -9.15
N ASN A 39 24.44 -6.43 -8.71
CA ASN A 39 23.45 -6.16 -7.67
C ASN A 39 22.05 -6.06 -8.28
N PRO A 40 20.97 -6.34 -7.51
CA PRO A 40 19.62 -6.08 -7.98
C PRO A 40 19.46 -4.61 -8.44
N ASP A 41 19.01 -4.41 -9.67
CA ASP A 41 18.72 -3.08 -10.22
C ASP A 41 17.34 -2.61 -9.73
N ILE A 42 17.35 -1.62 -8.86
CA ILE A 42 16.14 -1.00 -8.32
C ILE A 42 15.91 0.42 -8.83
N ASN A 43 16.66 0.84 -9.86
CA ASN A 43 16.40 2.11 -10.53
C ASN A 43 14.96 2.15 -11.03
N GLY A 44 14.30 3.28 -10.91
CA GLY A 44 12.97 3.44 -11.46
C GLY A 44 12.03 4.27 -10.60
N ILE A 45 10.76 4.27 -11.03
CA ILE A 45 9.67 4.93 -10.32
C ILE A 45 8.91 3.85 -9.54
N TRP A 46 8.77 4.07 -8.25
CA TRP A 46 8.16 3.15 -7.30
C TRP A 46 6.99 3.82 -6.58
N GLN A 47 6.08 3.01 -6.10
CA GLN A 47 4.97 3.48 -5.27
C GLN A 47 4.70 2.45 -4.18
N ALA A 48 4.60 2.89 -2.94
CA ALA A 48 4.18 2.03 -1.85
C ALA A 48 2.68 1.72 -1.99
N LEU A 49 2.35 0.42 -2.02
CA LEU A 49 0.98 -0.06 -2.05
C LEU A 49 0.67 -0.75 -0.71
N GLY A 50 -0.26 -0.20 0.03
CA GLY A 50 -0.64 -0.77 1.32
C GLY A 50 -1.38 0.22 2.21
N THR A 51 -1.66 -0.18 3.44
CA THR A 51 -2.39 0.61 4.43
C THR A 51 -1.48 1.32 5.45
N ALA A 52 -0.16 1.17 5.34
CA ALA A 52 0.82 1.74 6.26
C ALA A 52 0.76 3.27 6.38
N HIS A 53 0.28 3.97 5.35
CA HIS A 53 0.09 5.42 5.39
C HIS A 53 -1.08 5.86 6.28
N TRP A 54 -2.00 4.94 6.60
CA TRP A 54 -3.07 5.15 7.55
C TRP A 54 -2.64 4.83 8.98
N ASP A 55 -2.00 3.68 9.15
CA ASP A 55 -1.43 3.24 10.42
C ASP A 55 -0.36 2.17 10.15
N LEU A 56 0.79 2.26 10.80
CA LEU A 56 1.86 1.27 10.70
C LEU A 56 1.53 0.00 11.47
N GLU A 57 0.71 0.13 12.52
CA GLU A 57 0.26 -0.99 13.35
C GLU A 57 -0.97 -1.65 12.75
N THR A 58 -1.23 -2.89 13.11
CA THR A 58 -2.45 -3.60 12.72
C THR A 58 -3.68 -2.90 13.31
N HIS A 59 -4.65 -2.60 12.47
CA HIS A 59 -5.84 -1.85 12.90
C HIS A 59 -7.10 -2.27 12.16
N ALA A 60 -8.24 -2.17 12.84
CA ALA A 60 -9.55 -2.31 12.22
C ALA A 60 -9.94 -1.05 11.45
N SER A 61 -10.91 -1.17 10.55
CA SER A 61 -11.52 0.01 9.93
C SER A 61 -12.20 0.89 10.98
N ARG A 62 -12.06 2.20 10.82
CA ARG A 62 -12.64 3.18 11.75
C ARG A 62 -13.06 4.46 11.03
N ALA A 63 -13.87 5.28 11.68
CA ALA A 63 -14.18 6.61 11.20
C ALA A 63 -12.89 7.44 11.02
N GLY A 64 -12.84 8.21 9.95
CA GLY A 64 -11.76 9.16 9.75
C GLY A 64 -11.87 10.39 10.66
N PRO A 65 -10.83 11.21 10.71
CA PRO A 65 -10.79 12.40 11.57
C PRO A 65 -11.79 13.49 11.13
N ILE A 66 -12.25 13.43 9.88
CA ILE A 66 -13.28 14.34 9.34
C ILE A 66 -14.54 13.51 9.16
N TRP A 67 -15.33 13.47 10.17
CA TRP A 67 -16.51 12.60 10.29
C TRP A 67 -17.62 12.99 9.27
N GLU A 68 -17.68 14.23 8.83
CA GLU A 68 -18.61 14.73 7.82
C GLU A 68 -18.40 14.07 6.45
N LEU A 69 -17.23 13.53 6.18
CA LEU A 69 -16.94 12.77 4.96
C LEU A 69 -17.54 11.36 4.96
N GLY A 70 -18.06 10.88 6.10
CA GLY A 70 -18.67 9.56 6.20
C GLY A 70 -17.74 8.44 5.74
N ALA A 71 -18.26 7.52 4.95
CA ALA A 71 -17.52 6.36 4.47
C ALA A 71 -16.32 6.72 3.54
N ILE A 72 -16.40 7.85 2.83
CA ILE A 72 -15.31 8.29 1.92
C ILE A 72 -14.08 8.71 2.72
N GLY A 73 -14.30 9.29 3.91
CA GLY A 73 -13.22 9.68 4.82
C GLY A 73 -12.79 8.61 5.81
N ALA A 74 -13.41 7.42 5.77
CA ALA A 74 -13.09 6.34 6.71
C ALA A 74 -11.67 5.81 6.50
N ILE A 75 -11.03 5.41 7.59
CA ILE A 75 -9.73 4.74 7.57
C ILE A 75 -9.98 3.24 7.34
N PRO A 76 -9.50 2.66 6.24
CA PRO A 76 -9.64 1.22 6.00
C PRO A 76 -8.84 0.42 7.02
N GLY A 77 -9.30 -0.80 7.33
CA GLY A 77 -8.53 -1.73 8.14
C GLY A 77 -7.27 -2.20 7.41
N GLY A 78 -6.22 -2.53 8.15
CA GLY A 78 -4.96 -3.00 7.60
C GLY A 78 -4.20 -3.92 8.54
N VAL A 79 -3.34 -4.76 7.96
CA VAL A 79 -2.53 -5.72 8.72
C VAL A 79 -1.35 -5.03 9.42
N GLY A 80 -0.98 -3.85 8.94
CA GLY A 80 0.22 -3.15 9.40
C GLY A 80 1.51 -3.70 8.80
N VAL A 81 2.63 -3.09 9.17
CA VAL A 81 3.98 -3.45 8.71
C VAL A 81 4.95 -3.66 9.87
N VAL A 82 4.45 -3.63 11.10
CA VAL A 82 5.24 -3.77 12.31
C VAL A 82 5.31 -5.23 12.70
N GLU A 83 6.51 -5.78 12.80
CA GLU A 83 6.72 -7.13 13.33
C GLU A 83 6.28 -7.18 14.80
N GLY A 84 5.44 -8.15 15.14
CA GLY A 84 4.81 -8.24 16.47
C GLY A 84 3.55 -7.39 16.63
N GLY A 85 3.20 -6.57 15.66
CA GLY A 85 1.90 -5.85 15.60
C GLY A 85 1.88 -4.49 16.33
N GLU A 86 2.81 -4.22 17.23
CA GLU A 86 2.86 -2.98 18.02
C GLU A 86 4.24 -2.34 17.98
N ILE A 87 4.30 -1.02 17.93
CA ILE A 87 5.55 -0.27 17.98
C ILE A 87 5.96 -0.10 19.46
N PRO A 88 7.17 -0.51 19.86
CA PRO A 88 7.64 -0.38 21.22
C PRO A 88 8.02 1.07 21.56
N TYR A 89 7.02 1.93 21.74
CA TYR A 89 7.25 3.31 22.11
C TYR A 89 7.86 3.44 23.50
N THR A 90 8.79 4.39 23.65
CA THR A 90 9.12 4.90 24.98
C THR A 90 7.93 5.67 25.58
N ALA A 91 7.91 5.88 26.89
CA ALA A 91 6.83 6.64 27.55
C ALA A 91 6.67 8.05 26.93
N ASP A 92 7.76 8.75 26.70
CA ASP A 92 7.77 10.08 26.08
C ASP A 92 7.32 10.02 24.63
N GLY A 93 7.72 8.99 23.89
CA GLY A 93 7.31 8.77 22.50
C GLY A 93 5.81 8.54 22.36
N LEU A 94 5.23 7.74 23.26
CA LEU A 94 3.79 7.48 23.29
C LEU A 94 3.02 8.76 23.62
N GLN A 95 3.47 9.52 24.62
CA GLN A 95 2.85 10.80 24.97
C GLN A 95 2.89 11.76 23.77
N LYS A 96 4.02 11.83 23.06
CA LYS A 96 4.14 12.68 21.87
C LYS A 96 3.26 12.22 20.73
N LYS A 97 3.10 10.91 20.52
CA LYS A 97 2.17 10.35 19.54
C LYS A 97 0.74 10.81 19.82
N LEU A 98 0.29 10.71 21.07
CA LEU A 98 -1.07 11.10 21.47
C LEU A 98 -1.29 12.62 21.31
N GLU A 99 -0.34 13.45 21.73
CA GLU A 99 -0.38 14.89 21.52
C GLU A 99 -0.48 15.27 20.03
N ASN A 100 0.33 14.63 19.19
CA ASN A 100 0.30 14.86 17.74
C ASN A 100 -1.02 14.40 17.11
N GLN A 101 -1.60 13.31 17.60
CA GLN A 101 -2.88 12.81 17.14
C GLN A 101 -4.03 13.75 17.49
N GLU A 102 -4.02 14.33 18.68
CA GLU A 102 -5.02 15.29 19.11
C GLU A 102 -4.93 16.60 18.32
N ASN A 103 -3.72 17.05 18.02
CA ASN A 103 -3.45 18.32 17.34
C ASN A 103 -3.00 18.14 15.88
N TRP A 104 -3.44 17.09 15.20
CA TRP A 104 -2.94 16.71 13.88
C TRP A 104 -3.10 17.80 12.80
N LEU A 105 -4.16 18.61 12.85
CA LEU A 105 -4.38 19.71 11.90
C LEU A 105 -3.27 20.77 11.95
N GLU A 106 -2.68 20.97 13.11
CA GLU A 106 -1.63 21.97 13.31
C GLU A 106 -0.24 21.36 13.25
N LEU A 107 -0.07 20.14 13.73
CA LEU A 107 1.23 19.51 13.90
C LEU A 107 1.64 18.61 12.75
N ASP A 108 0.68 18.08 11.96
CA ASP A 108 1.03 17.22 10.83
C ASP A 108 1.62 18.05 9.67
N PRO A 109 2.90 17.84 9.31
CA PRO A 109 3.53 18.59 8.23
C PRO A 109 2.81 18.42 6.89
N VAL A 110 2.23 17.25 6.61
CA VAL A 110 1.55 16.98 5.33
C VAL A 110 0.28 17.81 5.18
N VAL A 111 -0.46 18.03 6.26
CA VAL A 111 -1.66 18.90 6.27
C VAL A 111 -1.28 20.34 5.94
N ARG A 112 -0.10 20.76 6.34
CA ARG A 112 0.43 22.10 6.08
C ARG A 112 1.26 22.21 4.81
N CYS A 113 1.16 21.23 3.91
CA CYS A 113 1.89 21.18 2.64
C CYS A 113 3.42 21.09 2.75
N TYR A 114 3.94 20.69 3.91
CA TYR A 114 5.34 20.36 4.08
C TYR A 114 5.61 18.89 3.74
N MET A 115 6.87 18.56 3.53
CA MET A 115 7.29 17.17 3.32
C MET A 115 7.11 16.35 4.59
N PRO A 116 6.63 15.10 4.48
CA PRO A 116 6.37 14.24 5.64
C PRO A 116 7.63 13.83 6.41
N GLY A 117 8.81 14.01 5.81
CA GLY A 117 10.06 13.51 6.38
C GLY A 117 10.22 11.99 6.25
N ILE A 118 11.41 11.51 6.62
CA ILE A 118 11.73 10.08 6.66
C ILE A 118 11.48 9.59 8.09
N PRO A 119 10.88 8.40 8.30
CA PRO A 119 10.55 7.35 7.32
C PRO A 119 9.19 7.50 6.62
N ARG A 120 8.32 8.43 7.05
CA ARG A 120 6.93 8.53 6.57
C ARG A 120 6.83 8.64 5.04
N ALA A 121 7.71 9.37 4.41
CA ALA A 121 7.73 9.55 2.97
C ALA A 121 7.83 8.22 2.19
N ASN A 122 8.49 7.20 2.76
CA ASN A 122 8.73 5.92 2.09
C ASN A 122 7.49 5.02 2.05
N TYR A 123 6.51 5.23 2.92
CA TYR A 123 5.29 4.43 2.94
C TYR A 123 4.02 5.24 2.57
N MET A 124 4.17 6.50 2.21
CA MET A 124 3.07 7.28 1.63
C MET A 124 2.74 6.73 0.23
N PRO A 125 1.45 6.76 -0.18
CA PRO A 125 1.01 6.21 -1.47
C PRO A 125 1.33 7.15 -2.64
N TYR A 126 2.44 7.84 -2.60
CA TYR A 126 2.90 8.73 -3.66
C TYR A 126 4.08 8.12 -4.42
N PRO A 127 4.16 8.30 -5.74
CA PRO A 127 5.31 7.85 -6.50
C PRO A 127 6.59 8.53 -6.03
N PHE A 128 7.67 7.75 -5.99
CA PHE A 128 9.03 8.23 -5.76
C PHE A 128 9.99 7.58 -6.73
N GLN A 129 11.08 8.25 -7.02
CA GLN A 129 12.10 7.74 -7.93
C GLN A 129 13.34 7.32 -7.16
N ILE A 130 13.86 6.14 -7.50
CA ILE A 130 15.12 5.61 -6.99
C ILE A 130 16.19 5.79 -8.07
N PHE A 131 17.33 6.31 -7.68
CA PHE A 131 18.56 6.37 -8.47
C PHE A 131 19.63 5.56 -7.74
N GLN A 132 20.03 4.46 -8.33
CA GLN A 132 21.07 3.58 -7.79
C GLN A 132 22.36 3.78 -8.55
N THR A 133 23.45 3.99 -7.83
CA THR A 133 24.82 3.94 -8.36
C THR A 133 25.58 2.85 -7.60
N ASN A 134 26.79 2.53 -8.06
CA ASN A 134 27.65 1.54 -7.39
C ASN A 134 28.06 1.91 -5.96
N ILE A 135 27.93 3.18 -5.57
CA ILE A 135 28.42 3.69 -4.28
C ILE A 135 27.29 4.37 -3.50
N ILE A 136 26.31 4.98 -4.18
CA ILE A 136 25.33 5.86 -3.56
C ILE A 136 23.92 5.49 -4.01
N PHE A 137 23.03 5.45 -3.05
CA PHE A 137 21.61 5.28 -3.24
C PHE A 137 20.89 6.62 -2.96
N TYR A 138 20.15 7.12 -3.94
CA TYR A 138 19.31 8.30 -3.80
C TYR A 138 17.85 7.91 -3.97
N SER A 139 17.00 8.34 -3.04
CA SER A 139 15.56 8.30 -3.20
C SER A 139 15.05 9.74 -3.32
N LEU A 140 14.51 10.08 -4.47
CA LEU A 140 13.82 11.35 -4.69
C LEU A 140 12.32 11.17 -4.57
N ILE A 141 11.76 11.64 -3.48
CA ILE A 141 10.32 11.62 -3.24
C ILE A 141 9.72 12.87 -3.83
N SER A 142 9.01 12.71 -4.94
CA SER A 142 8.37 13.83 -5.62
C SER A 142 7.05 14.20 -4.93
N LEU A 143 7.04 15.32 -4.24
CA LEU A 143 5.82 16.03 -3.85
C LEU A 143 5.24 16.87 -5.01
N LEU A 144 5.86 16.81 -6.20
CA LEU A 144 5.51 17.62 -7.37
C LEU A 144 4.10 17.36 -7.92
N VAL A 145 3.42 16.29 -7.51
CA VAL A 145 2.03 16.04 -7.91
C VAL A 145 1.07 17.11 -7.38
N ARG A 146 1.41 17.80 -6.30
CA ARG A 146 0.55 18.87 -5.76
C ARG A 146 0.71 20.23 -6.45
N LEU A 147 1.81 20.48 -7.12
CA LEU A 147 2.00 21.76 -7.84
C LEU A 147 1.41 21.77 -9.24
N GLY A 148 1.07 20.63 -9.82
CA GLY A 148 0.44 20.53 -11.15
C GLY A 148 -1.07 20.65 -11.17
N MET A 149 -1.74 20.79 -10.04
CA MET A 149 -3.21 20.95 -9.97
C MET A 149 -3.66 22.41 -9.80
N TYR A 150 -2.75 23.37 -9.90
CA TYR A 150 -3.07 24.80 -9.87
C TYR A 150 -2.40 25.54 -11.04
N SER A 151 -2.79 25.19 -12.24
CA SER A 151 -2.59 26.04 -13.42
C SER A 151 -3.86 26.10 -14.25
#